data_e29e4e5df868655aee872abab0f1198e
#
_entry.id   e29e4e5df868655aee872abab0f1198e
#
_cell.length_a   1.000
_cell.length_b   1.000
_cell.length_c   1.000
_cell.angle_alpha   90.00
_cell.angle_beta   90.00
_cell.angle_gamma   90.00
#
_symmetry.space_group_name_H-M   'P 1'
#
loop_
_entity.id
_entity.type
_entity.pdbx_description
1 polymer ?
#
loop_
_entity_poly.entity_id
_entity_poly.type
_entity_poly.pdbx_seq_one_letter_code
_entity_poly.pdbx_strand_id
1 'polypeptide(L)'
;MINFKKFNSVISLTSYFTSDEICKQAIIESRWSDGDVVCPYCGGHHCVVRKDGKFRCKTCRKNFSCLVGTIFENTKLPLIKWFLAMYFISSHKKGISSYQLARNIEVTQNTAWYMLQKIRLLYPQSDADAFEGTVECDEVYIGGKEKWKHKSMRTPKTQGRSTKTKTPVFGMMERSTFINKKGEVEPITYVHAFVVEKTDKATLQPIIQQFVADGSRVITDELSAYNGLADLGYTHAVIAHGAEEYANGDVFTNSIEGFWSHFRRMIVGCYHDVSDEHLQQYIDEAVYRWNTRKMSESERFAHMFEKSIGLVRKWSEIRIGLMAA
;
A
#
# COMPACT_ATOMS: atom_id res chain seq x y z
N MET A 1 -23.37 -11.03 8.59
CA MET A 1 -22.04 -10.48 8.22
C MET A 1 -21.25 -10.15 9.47
N ILE A 2 -20.03 -10.61 9.60
CA ILE A 2 -19.17 -10.36 10.77
C ILE A 2 -18.74 -8.89 10.78
N ASN A 3 -18.95 -8.23 11.90
CA ASN A 3 -18.44 -6.86 12.08
C ASN A 3 -16.97 -6.91 12.53
N PHE A 4 -16.04 -6.78 11.60
CA PHE A 4 -14.60 -6.78 11.88
C PHE A 4 -14.13 -5.58 12.71
N LYS A 5 -14.89 -4.48 12.74
CA LYS A 5 -14.56 -3.28 13.56
C LYS A 5 -14.62 -3.54 15.07
N LYS A 6 -15.18 -4.66 15.51
CA LYS A 6 -15.20 -5.06 16.93
C LYS A 6 -13.86 -5.59 17.45
N PHE A 7 -12.94 -5.97 16.59
CA PHE A 7 -11.66 -6.56 17.00
C PHE A 7 -10.63 -5.47 17.32
N ASN A 8 -10.64 -5.00 18.56
CA ASN A 8 -9.77 -3.93 19.05
C ASN A 8 -8.45 -4.42 19.65
N SER A 9 -8.26 -5.73 19.77
CA SER A 9 -7.05 -6.33 20.33
C SER A 9 -6.81 -7.73 19.74
N VAL A 10 -5.55 -8.19 19.86
CA VAL A 10 -5.18 -9.58 19.53
C VAL A 10 -6.05 -10.57 20.33
N ILE A 11 -6.32 -10.28 21.60
CA ILE A 11 -7.15 -11.13 22.47
C ILE A 11 -8.56 -11.26 21.89
N SER A 12 -9.22 -10.16 21.53
CA SER A 12 -10.58 -10.20 20.96
C SER A 12 -10.62 -10.96 19.63
N LEU A 13 -9.56 -10.85 18.82
CA LEU A 13 -9.43 -11.57 17.56
C LEU A 13 -9.29 -13.09 17.80
N THR A 14 -8.34 -13.51 18.65
CA THR A 14 -8.07 -14.93 18.91
C THR A 14 -9.18 -15.63 19.68
N SER A 15 -9.88 -14.91 20.56
CA SER A 15 -11.04 -15.44 21.28
C SER A 15 -12.23 -15.71 20.36
N TYR A 16 -12.35 -15.01 19.24
CA TYR A 16 -13.42 -15.21 18.27
C TYR A 16 -13.04 -16.25 17.21
N PHE A 17 -11.87 -16.13 16.61
CA PHE A 17 -11.38 -17.01 15.54
C PHE A 17 -10.62 -18.21 16.14
N THR A 18 -11.34 -19.10 16.79
CA THR A 18 -10.78 -20.26 17.51
C THR A 18 -10.50 -21.47 16.61
N SER A 19 -11.06 -21.52 15.40
CA SER A 19 -10.84 -22.59 14.43
C SER A 19 -10.79 -22.09 12.98
N ASP A 20 -10.22 -22.90 12.10
CA ASP A 20 -10.17 -22.63 10.66
C ASP A 20 -11.58 -22.57 10.04
N GLU A 21 -12.54 -23.31 10.59
CA GLU A 21 -13.93 -23.32 10.14
C GLU A 21 -14.58 -21.95 10.35
N ILE A 22 -14.37 -21.34 11.52
CA ILE A 22 -14.87 -19.98 11.82
C ILE A 22 -14.20 -18.96 10.90
N CYS A 23 -12.90 -19.11 10.65
CA CYS A 23 -12.19 -18.25 9.70
C CYS A 23 -12.72 -18.38 8.26
N LYS A 24 -12.99 -19.62 7.80
CA LYS A 24 -13.58 -19.87 6.48
C LYS A 24 -14.99 -19.30 6.37
N GLN A 25 -15.79 -19.45 7.43
CA GLN A 25 -17.14 -18.88 7.47
C GLN A 25 -17.09 -17.35 7.35
N ALA A 26 -16.16 -16.69 8.03
CA ALA A 26 -15.95 -15.25 7.90
C ALA A 26 -15.60 -14.82 6.46
N ILE A 27 -14.74 -15.60 5.78
CA ILE A 27 -14.39 -15.36 4.38
C ILE A 27 -15.61 -15.54 3.48
N ILE A 28 -16.41 -16.61 3.69
CA ILE A 28 -17.63 -16.89 2.91
C ILE A 28 -18.63 -15.74 3.05
N GLU A 29 -18.94 -15.33 4.28
CA GLU A 29 -19.91 -14.27 4.57
C GLU A 29 -19.48 -12.90 4.01
N SER A 30 -18.16 -12.62 4.00
CA SER A 30 -17.65 -11.37 3.45
C SER A 30 -17.58 -11.40 1.92
N ARG A 31 -17.29 -12.56 1.34
CA ARG A 31 -17.13 -12.73 -0.11
C ARG A 31 -18.49 -12.82 -0.84
N TRP A 32 -19.46 -13.42 -0.20
CA TRP A 32 -20.79 -13.67 -0.75
C TRP A 32 -21.84 -13.25 0.27
N SER A 33 -21.88 -11.94 0.51
CA SER A 33 -22.71 -11.32 1.57
C SER A 33 -24.21 -11.50 1.39
N ASP A 34 -24.64 -11.70 0.16
CA ASP A 34 -26.04 -12.00 -0.25
C ASP A 34 -26.35 -13.51 -0.25
N GLY A 35 -25.35 -14.35 0.05
CA GLY A 35 -25.46 -15.80 0.02
C GLY A 35 -25.32 -16.41 -1.38
N ASP A 36 -25.16 -15.58 -2.43
CA ASP A 36 -25.01 -16.05 -3.81
C ASP A 36 -23.53 -16.35 -4.13
N VAL A 37 -23.19 -17.64 -4.14
CA VAL A 37 -21.83 -18.11 -4.33
C VAL A 37 -21.44 -18.05 -5.82
N VAL A 38 -20.59 -17.11 -6.18
CA VAL A 38 -20.08 -16.94 -7.53
C VAL A 38 -18.82 -17.80 -7.76
N CYS A 39 -18.82 -18.55 -8.86
CA CYS A 39 -17.69 -19.39 -9.24
C CYS A 39 -16.46 -18.56 -9.67
N PRO A 40 -15.28 -18.71 -9.04
CA PRO A 40 -14.09 -17.93 -9.39
C PRO A 40 -13.48 -18.28 -10.76
N TYR A 41 -13.95 -19.34 -11.42
CA TYR A 41 -13.42 -19.80 -12.71
C TYR A 41 -14.25 -19.34 -13.92
N CYS A 42 -15.55 -19.20 -13.76
CA CYS A 42 -16.44 -18.89 -14.89
C CYS A 42 -17.50 -17.82 -14.58
N GLY A 43 -17.50 -17.24 -13.37
CA GLY A 43 -18.52 -16.27 -12.96
C GLY A 43 -19.94 -16.82 -12.78
N GLY A 44 -20.13 -18.14 -12.89
CA GLY A 44 -21.46 -18.73 -12.78
C GLY A 44 -21.99 -18.76 -11.35
N HIS A 45 -23.28 -18.48 -11.16
CA HIS A 45 -23.97 -18.40 -9.88
C HIS A 45 -24.54 -19.76 -9.39
N HIS A 46 -24.59 -20.78 -10.23
CA HIS A 46 -25.11 -22.10 -9.86
C HIS A 46 -24.04 -22.93 -9.13
N CYS A 47 -23.77 -22.60 -7.87
CA CYS A 47 -22.81 -23.30 -7.05
C CYS A 47 -23.49 -24.05 -5.90
N VAL A 48 -23.04 -25.26 -5.58
CA VAL A 48 -23.57 -26.06 -4.48
C VAL A 48 -22.46 -26.40 -3.48
N VAL A 49 -22.81 -26.38 -2.20
CA VAL A 49 -21.91 -26.78 -1.12
C VAL A 49 -21.79 -28.30 -1.11
N ARG A 50 -20.56 -28.80 -0.99
CA ARG A 50 -20.24 -30.21 -0.84
C ARG A 50 -20.09 -30.60 0.63
N LYS A 51 -20.12 -31.90 0.91
CA LYS A 51 -19.93 -32.44 2.27
C LYS A 51 -18.57 -32.11 2.89
N ASP A 52 -17.55 -31.84 2.04
CA ASP A 52 -16.18 -31.46 2.43
C ASP A 52 -16.03 -29.93 2.65
N GLY A 53 -17.11 -29.16 2.66
CA GLY A 53 -17.10 -27.70 2.83
C GLY A 53 -16.61 -26.91 1.61
N LYS A 54 -16.30 -27.59 0.48
CA LYS A 54 -15.98 -26.94 -0.79
C LYS A 54 -17.24 -26.67 -1.59
N PHE A 55 -17.10 -25.89 -2.64
CA PHE A 55 -18.15 -25.59 -3.58
C PHE A 55 -17.94 -26.32 -4.90
N ARG A 56 -19.03 -26.67 -5.58
CA ARG A 56 -19.02 -27.16 -6.96
C ARG A 56 -19.88 -26.27 -7.84
N CYS A 57 -19.29 -25.70 -8.87
CA CYS A 57 -20.02 -24.97 -9.89
C CYS A 57 -20.78 -25.98 -10.81
N LYS A 58 -22.07 -25.78 -11.01
CA LYS A 58 -22.90 -26.59 -11.91
C LYS A 58 -22.65 -26.24 -13.37
N THR A 59 -22.23 -24.99 -13.67
CA THR A 59 -21.96 -24.49 -15.03
C THR A 59 -20.65 -25.06 -15.57
N CYS A 60 -19.50 -24.81 -14.92
CA CYS A 60 -18.20 -25.29 -15.41
C CYS A 60 -17.74 -26.61 -14.78
N ARG A 61 -18.50 -27.18 -13.85
CA ARG A 61 -18.26 -28.45 -13.13
C ARG A 61 -17.00 -28.49 -12.27
N LYS A 62 -16.27 -27.38 -12.12
CA LYS A 62 -15.08 -27.29 -11.27
C LYS A 62 -15.46 -27.20 -9.79
N ASN A 63 -14.58 -27.80 -8.95
CA ASN A 63 -14.66 -27.66 -7.49
C ASN A 63 -13.70 -26.54 -7.05
N PHE A 64 -14.10 -25.79 -6.00
CA PHE A 64 -13.27 -24.73 -5.43
C PHE A 64 -13.55 -24.57 -3.94
N SER A 65 -12.60 -24.02 -3.21
CA SER A 65 -12.77 -23.59 -1.83
C SER A 65 -13.08 -22.09 -1.77
N CYS A 66 -13.55 -21.61 -0.63
CA CYS A 66 -13.74 -20.17 -0.42
C CYS A 66 -12.44 -19.36 -0.50
N LEU A 67 -11.28 -20.02 -0.48
CA LEU A 67 -9.97 -19.39 -0.53
C LEU A 67 -9.47 -19.12 -1.97
N VAL A 68 -10.04 -19.81 -2.97
CA VAL A 68 -9.64 -19.60 -4.37
C VAL A 68 -9.95 -18.16 -4.80
N GLY A 69 -8.95 -17.47 -5.34
CA GLY A 69 -9.10 -16.07 -5.72
C GLY A 69 -8.96 -15.09 -4.56
N THR A 70 -8.36 -15.49 -3.45
CA THR A 70 -8.02 -14.64 -2.31
C THR A 70 -6.53 -14.68 -2.02
N ILE A 71 -6.04 -13.81 -1.14
CA ILE A 71 -4.62 -13.90 -0.70
C ILE A 71 -4.32 -15.20 0.05
N PHE A 72 -5.34 -15.90 0.52
CA PHE A 72 -5.22 -17.17 1.26
C PHE A 72 -5.16 -18.39 0.34
N GLU A 73 -5.25 -18.21 -0.98
CA GLU A 73 -5.23 -19.31 -1.94
C GLU A 73 -3.96 -20.16 -1.78
N ASN A 74 -4.15 -21.49 -1.78
CA ASN A 74 -3.09 -22.50 -1.61
C ASN A 74 -2.33 -22.43 -0.29
N THR A 75 -2.84 -21.71 0.73
CA THR A 75 -2.21 -21.72 2.04
C THR A 75 -2.27 -23.11 2.69
N LYS A 76 -1.17 -23.49 3.34
CA LYS A 76 -1.09 -24.64 4.24
C LYS A 76 -1.08 -24.21 5.71
N LEU A 77 -1.05 -22.91 5.96
CA LEU A 77 -1.06 -22.37 7.31
C LEU A 77 -2.50 -22.23 7.82
N PRO A 78 -2.72 -22.38 9.13
CA PRO A 78 -3.98 -22.04 9.76
C PRO A 78 -4.39 -20.60 9.43
N LEU A 79 -5.66 -20.36 9.09
CA LEU A 79 -6.15 -19.06 8.68
C LEU A 79 -6.03 -18.00 9.76
N ILE A 80 -6.11 -18.41 11.03
CA ILE A 80 -5.91 -17.48 12.17
C ILE A 80 -4.54 -16.81 12.12
N LYS A 81 -3.48 -17.50 11.65
CA LYS A 81 -2.15 -16.89 11.49
C LYS A 81 -2.14 -15.78 10.44
N TRP A 82 -2.95 -15.92 9.38
CA TRP A 82 -3.14 -14.88 8.38
C TRP A 82 -3.92 -13.67 8.95
N PHE A 83 -4.97 -13.93 9.71
CA PHE A 83 -5.76 -12.87 10.34
C PHE A 83 -4.92 -12.09 11.35
N LEU A 84 -4.11 -12.79 12.14
CA LEU A 84 -3.14 -12.16 13.04
C LEU A 84 -2.08 -11.35 12.28
N ALA A 85 -1.53 -11.86 11.19
CA ALA A 85 -0.58 -11.12 10.37
C ALA A 85 -1.18 -9.83 9.81
N MET A 86 -2.42 -9.89 9.30
CA MET A 86 -3.16 -8.72 8.84
C MET A 86 -3.47 -7.74 9.97
N TYR A 87 -3.83 -8.24 11.14
CA TYR A 87 -4.07 -7.40 12.32
C TYR A 87 -2.78 -6.69 12.75
N PHE A 88 -1.66 -7.39 12.87
CA PHE A 88 -0.38 -6.80 13.24
C PHE A 88 0.11 -5.75 12.24
N ILE A 89 0.04 -6.02 10.94
CA ILE A 89 0.44 -5.03 9.94
C ILE A 89 -0.49 -3.82 9.92
N SER A 90 -1.78 -3.95 10.23
CA SER A 90 -2.72 -2.82 10.29
C SER A 90 -2.58 -1.98 11.56
N SER A 91 -2.24 -2.59 12.70
CA SER A 91 -2.19 -1.91 14.00
C SER A 91 -0.86 -1.22 14.29
N HIS A 92 0.27 -1.74 13.77
CA HIS A 92 1.59 -1.16 14.04
C HIS A 92 1.83 0.11 13.21
N LYS A 93 2.03 1.25 13.86
CA LYS A 93 2.18 2.57 13.20
C LYS A 93 3.33 2.68 12.18
N LYS A 94 4.41 1.92 12.36
CA LYS A 94 5.61 1.94 11.50
C LYS A 94 5.82 0.64 10.71
N GLY A 95 4.85 -0.30 10.73
CA GLY A 95 5.02 -1.63 10.17
C GLY A 95 5.56 -2.65 11.18
N ILE A 96 5.75 -3.86 10.71
CA ILE A 96 6.28 -4.98 11.49
C ILE A 96 7.32 -5.74 10.66
N SER A 97 8.49 -6.03 11.26
CA SER A 97 9.50 -6.83 10.58
C SER A 97 9.06 -8.29 10.46
N SER A 98 9.56 -9.00 9.43
CA SER A 98 9.27 -10.43 9.25
C SER A 98 9.78 -11.28 10.42
N TYR A 99 10.88 -10.89 11.06
CA TYR A 99 11.38 -11.55 12.27
C TYR A 99 10.43 -11.39 13.46
N GLN A 100 9.87 -10.19 13.65
CA GLN A 100 8.93 -9.94 14.74
C GLN A 100 7.60 -10.66 14.47
N LEU A 101 7.08 -10.60 13.24
CA LEU A 101 5.86 -11.31 12.87
C LEU A 101 6.04 -12.83 13.03
N ALA A 102 7.18 -13.38 12.60
CA ALA A 102 7.48 -14.81 12.74
C ALA A 102 7.35 -15.29 14.18
N ARG A 103 7.91 -14.52 15.14
CA ARG A 103 7.78 -14.81 16.58
C ARG A 103 6.33 -14.69 17.07
N ASN A 104 5.61 -13.67 16.63
CA ASN A 104 4.26 -13.39 17.12
C ASN A 104 3.23 -14.45 16.69
N ILE A 105 3.44 -15.07 15.52
CA ILE A 105 2.49 -16.07 14.97
C ILE A 105 3.11 -17.48 14.81
N GLU A 106 4.31 -17.69 15.36
CA GLU A 106 5.00 -19.00 15.38
C GLU A 106 5.13 -19.63 14.00
N VAL A 107 5.80 -18.92 13.09
CA VAL A 107 6.18 -19.38 11.75
C VAL A 107 7.66 -19.09 11.49
N THR A 108 8.24 -19.65 10.42
CA THR A 108 9.59 -19.27 10.01
C THR A 108 9.61 -17.81 9.49
N GLN A 109 10.78 -17.16 9.59
CA GLN A 109 10.96 -15.80 9.08
C GLN A 109 10.62 -15.68 7.59
N ASN A 110 11.03 -16.66 6.77
CA ASN A 110 10.72 -16.71 5.34
C ASN A 110 9.20 -16.78 5.09
N THR A 111 8.48 -17.56 5.90
CA THR A 111 7.02 -17.65 5.82
C THR A 111 6.37 -16.33 6.20
N ALA A 112 6.81 -15.68 7.28
CA ALA A 112 6.30 -14.38 7.71
C ALA A 112 6.58 -13.30 6.67
N TRP A 113 7.78 -13.29 6.07
CA TRP A 113 8.13 -12.38 4.99
C TRP A 113 7.21 -12.55 3.78
N TYR A 114 6.99 -13.81 3.36
CA TYR A 114 6.05 -14.13 2.28
C TYR A 114 4.63 -13.64 2.57
N MET A 115 4.15 -13.86 3.79
CA MET A 115 2.82 -13.38 4.21
C MET A 115 2.73 -11.86 4.13
N LEU A 116 3.75 -11.15 4.63
CA LEU A 116 3.81 -9.69 4.57
C LEU A 116 3.82 -9.18 3.12
N GLN A 117 4.58 -9.80 2.22
CA GLN A 117 4.58 -9.41 0.81
C GLN A 117 3.20 -9.63 0.16
N LYS A 118 2.54 -10.75 0.44
CA LYS A 118 1.16 -10.98 -0.03
C LYS A 118 0.17 -9.94 0.51
N ILE A 119 0.30 -9.56 1.79
CA ILE A 119 -0.58 -8.56 2.40
C ILE A 119 -0.34 -7.17 1.76
N ARG A 120 0.91 -6.81 1.44
CA ARG A 120 1.24 -5.54 0.77
C ARG A 120 0.57 -5.39 -0.59
N LEU A 121 0.31 -6.50 -1.30
CA LEU A 121 -0.44 -6.45 -2.56
C LEU A 121 -1.91 -6.03 -2.42
N LEU A 122 -2.42 -5.93 -1.18
CA LEU A 122 -3.77 -5.43 -0.91
C LEU A 122 -3.87 -3.90 -1.03
N TYR A 123 -2.77 -3.20 -1.28
CA TYR A 123 -2.70 -1.73 -1.32
C TYR A 123 -2.32 -1.16 -2.70
N PRO A 124 -2.86 -1.67 -3.82
CA PRO A 124 -2.54 -1.09 -5.11
C PRO A 124 -3.00 0.36 -5.17
N GLN A 125 -2.20 1.20 -5.80
CA GLN A 125 -2.53 2.61 -6.03
C GLN A 125 -3.15 2.83 -7.42
N SER A 126 -3.16 1.80 -8.28
CA SER A 126 -3.66 1.88 -9.66
C SER A 126 -5.13 2.25 -9.79
N ASP A 127 -5.93 1.92 -8.77
CA ASP A 127 -7.39 2.10 -8.78
C ASP A 127 -7.83 3.31 -7.93
N ALA A 128 -6.88 4.18 -7.58
CA ALA A 128 -7.18 5.36 -6.79
C ALA A 128 -7.77 6.48 -7.65
N ASP A 129 -8.70 7.23 -7.08
CA ASP A 129 -9.27 8.41 -7.72
C ASP A 129 -8.18 9.48 -7.95
N ALA A 130 -8.33 10.26 -9.01
CA ALA A 130 -7.43 11.37 -9.28
C ALA A 130 -7.56 12.45 -8.19
N PHE A 131 -6.44 13.02 -7.79
CA PHE A 131 -6.41 14.13 -6.85
C PHE A 131 -6.98 15.40 -7.46
N GLU A 132 -7.69 16.18 -6.67
CA GLU A 132 -8.27 17.47 -7.03
C GLU A 132 -7.70 18.60 -6.16
N GLY A 133 -7.89 19.83 -6.59
CA GLY A 133 -7.52 21.01 -5.82
C GLY A 133 -6.03 21.29 -5.75
N THR A 134 -5.42 21.28 -4.58
CA THR A 134 -3.98 21.58 -4.40
C THR A 134 -3.18 20.31 -4.16
N VAL A 135 -2.20 20.04 -5.03
CA VAL A 135 -1.36 18.85 -5.02
C VAL A 135 0.12 19.24 -4.93
N GLU A 136 0.81 18.76 -3.90
CA GLU A 136 2.27 18.88 -3.75
C GLU A 136 2.94 17.70 -4.48
N CYS A 137 3.97 17.97 -5.30
CA CYS A 137 4.77 16.94 -5.96
C CYS A 137 6.24 17.06 -5.55
N ASP A 138 6.89 15.93 -5.25
CA ASP A 138 8.30 15.87 -4.84
C ASP A 138 8.88 14.48 -5.08
N GLU A 139 10.21 14.36 -5.14
CA GLU A 139 10.93 13.11 -5.29
C GLU A 139 11.80 12.81 -4.07
N VAL A 140 11.86 11.51 -3.77
CA VAL A 140 12.80 10.98 -2.79
C VAL A 140 13.66 9.88 -3.40
N TYR A 141 14.91 9.80 -2.99
CA TYR A 141 15.85 8.78 -3.44
C TYR A 141 16.14 7.81 -2.31
N ILE A 142 15.78 6.54 -2.49
CA ILE A 142 15.87 5.48 -1.49
C ILE A 142 17.04 4.54 -1.80
N GLY A 143 17.76 4.12 -0.78
CA GLY A 143 18.95 3.26 -0.89
C GLY A 143 20.27 4.02 -0.84
N GLY A 144 21.34 3.35 -1.23
CA GLY A 144 22.65 3.96 -1.50
C GLY A 144 23.37 4.64 -0.35
N LYS A 145 23.31 4.08 0.88
CA LYS A 145 24.09 4.63 2.02
C LYS A 145 25.59 4.34 1.89
N GLU A 146 26.22 4.91 0.86
CA GLU A 146 27.63 4.72 0.53
C GLU A 146 28.58 5.07 1.71
N LYS A 147 28.17 5.97 2.59
CA LYS A 147 28.96 6.34 3.79
C LYS A 147 29.22 5.17 4.75
N TRP A 148 28.39 4.14 4.73
CA TRP A 148 28.52 2.97 5.58
C TRP A 148 29.39 1.87 4.95
N LYS A 149 29.68 1.96 3.64
CA LYS A 149 30.57 1.02 2.95
C LYS A 149 32.04 1.36 3.25
N HIS A 150 32.90 0.32 3.23
CA HIS A 150 34.32 0.53 3.27
C HIS A 150 34.77 1.46 2.12
N LYS A 151 35.74 2.32 2.36
CA LYS A 151 36.15 3.38 1.39
C LYS A 151 36.46 2.84 0.00
N SER A 152 37.08 1.66 -0.10
CA SER A 152 37.41 0.98 -1.38
C SER A 152 36.19 0.44 -2.13
N MET A 153 35.05 0.28 -1.45
CA MET A 153 33.80 -0.25 -2.04
C MET A 153 32.76 0.85 -2.32
N ARG A 154 33.12 2.11 -2.09
CA ARG A 154 32.19 3.23 -2.34
C ARG A 154 32.11 3.55 -3.81
N THR A 155 30.90 3.64 -4.33
CA THR A 155 30.62 4.11 -5.68
C THR A 155 30.79 5.63 -5.75
N PRO A 156 31.65 6.16 -6.61
CA PRO A 156 31.87 7.61 -6.72
C PRO A 156 30.65 8.31 -7.35
N LYS A 157 30.47 9.60 -7.00
CA LYS A 157 29.40 10.46 -7.55
C LYS A 157 27.98 9.92 -7.29
N THR A 158 27.70 9.55 -6.03
CA THR A 158 26.38 9.03 -5.58
C THR A 158 25.63 10.02 -4.70
N GLN A 159 26.09 11.26 -4.61
CA GLN A 159 25.44 12.31 -3.82
C GLN A 159 24.21 12.89 -4.51
N GLY A 160 23.35 13.53 -3.75
CA GLY A 160 22.14 14.20 -4.27
C GLY A 160 21.20 13.25 -5.02
N ARG A 161 20.76 13.67 -6.21
CA ARG A 161 19.80 12.98 -7.10
C ARG A 161 20.42 11.84 -7.94
N SER A 162 21.57 11.29 -7.54
CA SER A 162 22.21 10.19 -8.29
C SER A 162 21.40 8.90 -8.18
N THR A 163 21.07 8.29 -9.31
CA THR A 163 20.38 7.00 -9.43
C THR A 163 21.31 5.79 -9.46
N LYS A 164 22.65 5.99 -9.39
CA LYS A 164 23.63 4.89 -9.45
C LYS A 164 23.48 3.85 -8.36
N THR A 165 23.03 4.26 -7.19
CA THR A 165 22.90 3.40 -5.99
C THR A 165 21.62 3.72 -5.21
N LYS A 166 20.73 4.50 -5.80
CA LYS A 166 19.47 4.90 -5.20
C LYS A 166 18.36 4.75 -6.23
N THR A 167 17.21 4.31 -5.78
CA THR A 167 16.00 4.20 -6.58
C THR A 167 15.14 5.45 -6.34
N PRO A 168 14.83 6.20 -7.40
CA PRO A 168 13.97 7.37 -7.27
C PRO A 168 12.53 6.94 -7.06
N VAL A 169 11.84 7.69 -6.20
CA VAL A 169 10.41 7.53 -5.92
C VAL A 169 9.77 8.90 -6.10
N PHE A 170 8.79 8.98 -6.95
CA PHE A 170 7.98 10.16 -7.17
C PHE A 170 6.71 10.11 -6.31
N GLY A 171 6.34 11.21 -5.69
CA GLY A 171 5.16 11.33 -4.87
C GLY A 171 4.31 12.54 -5.20
N MET A 172 3.01 12.38 -5.01
CA MET A 172 2.00 13.43 -5.14
C MET A 172 1.15 13.43 -3.88
N MET A 173 0.89 14.59 -3.31
CA MET A 173 0.09 14.73 -2.09
C MET A 173 -0.98 15.78 -2.23
N GLU A 174 -2.23 15.36 -2.15
CA GLU A 174 -3.39 16.23 -2.13
C GLU A 174 -3.60 16.83 -0.75
N ARG A 175 -3.89 18.13 -0.70
CA ARG A 175 -4.42 18.80 0.49
C ARG A 175 -5.95 18.77 0.44
N SER A 176 -6.55 18.13 1.42
CA SER A 176 -7.99 17.92 1.51
C SER A 176 -8.52 18.21 2.91
N THR A 177 -9.80 17.98 3.13
CA THR A 177 -10.44 18.10 4.44
C THR A 177 -11.28 16.86 4.73
N PHE A 178 -11.51 16.58 6.01
CA PHE A 178 -12.44 15.51 6.42
C PHE A 178 -13.27 16.00 7.62
N ILE A 179 -14.45 15.40 7.78
CA ILE A 179 -15.31 15.67 8.92
C ILE A 179 -14.97 14.64 10.02
N ASN A 180 -14.54 15.15 11.18
CA ASN A 180 -14.21 14.30 12.32
C ASN A 180 -15.49 13.77 13.02
N LYS A 181 -15.31 12.88 14.03
CA LYS A 181 -16.43 12.28 14.78
C LYS A 181 -17.29 13.31 15.56
N LYS A 182 -16.81 14.54 15.72
CA LYS A 182 -17.54 15.64 16.36
C LYS A 182 -18.28 16.52 15.35
N GLY A 183 -18.17 16.24 14.04
CA GLY A 183 -18.75 17.08 12.98
C GLY A 183 -17.88 18.28 12.58
N GLU A 184 -16.65 18.38 13.06
CA GLU A 184 -15.73 19.48 12.75
C GLU A 184 -14.92 19.15 11.49
N VAL A 185 -14.72 20.17 10.63
CA VAL A 185 -13.88 20.05 9.43
C VAL A 185 -12.41 20.19 9.82
N GLU A 186 -11.62 19.16 9.58
CA GLU A 186 -10.17 19.16 9.84
C GLU A 186 -9.38 18.96 8.54
N PRO A 187 -8.17 19.54 8.42
CA PRO A 187 -7.30 19.27 7.29
C PRO A 187 -6.79 17.83 7.32
N ILE A 188 -6.73 17.22 6.15
CA ILE A 188 -6.13 15.92 5.91
C ILE A 188 -5.32 16.00 4.61
N THR A 189 -4.38 15.08 4.45
CA THR A 189 -3.66 14.91 3.19
C THR A 189 -3.72 13.45 2.76
N TYR A 190 -3.85 13.23 1.45
CA TYR A 190 -3.74 11.92 0.81
C TYR A 190 -2.53 11.89 -0.09
N VAL A 191 -1.90 10.74 -0.24
CA VAL A 191 -0.66 10.60 -1.00
C VAL A 191 -0.74 9.44 -1.98
N HIS A 192 -0.14 9.64 -3.17
CA HIS A 192 0.28 8.60 -4.11
C HIS A 192 1.79 8.67 -4.27
N ALA A 193 2.45 7.51 -4.37
CA ALA A 193 3.89 7.47 -4.56
C ALA A 193 4.29 6.23 -5.37
N PHE A 194 5.18 6.44 -6.35
CA PHE A 194 5.57 5.43 -7.33
C PHE A 194 7.09 5.37 -7.48
N VAL A 195 7.62 4.15 -7.55
CA VAL A 195 8.99 3.95 -8.02
C VAL A 195 9.05 4.34 -9.49
N VAL A 196 10.01 5.15 -9.86
CA VAL A 196 10.23 5.59 -11.24
C VAL A 196 11.64 5.26 -11.67
N GLU A 197 11.84 5.06 -12.97
CA GLU A 197 13.19 4.82 -13.51
C GLU A 197 14.02 6.10 -13.52
N LYS A 198 13.39 7.22 -13.86
CA LYS A 198 14.01 8.54 -13.99
C LYS A 198 13.08 9.62 -13.46
N THR A 199 13.68 10.75 -13.08
CA THR A 199 12.95 11.95 -12.65
C THR A 199 13.01 13.02 -13.75
N ASP A 200 12.74 12.62 -14.99
CA ASP A 200 12.67 13.52 -16.14
C ASP A 200 11.20 13.84 -16.52
N LYS A 201 11.04 14.83 -17.38
CA LYS A 201 9.74 15.31 -17.85
C LYS A 201 8.88 14.18 -18.46
N ALA A 202 9.52 13.32 -19.26
CA ALA A 202 8.82 12.24 -19.96
C ALA A 202 8.29 11.16 -19.01
N THR A 203 8.89 11.00 -17.83
CA THR A 203 8.46 10.04 -16.81
C THR A 203 7.44 10.65 -15.86
N LEU A 204 7.66 11.87 -15.34
CA LEU A 204 6.86 12.42 -14.25
C LEU A 204 5.53 13.01 -14.74
N GLN A 205 5.52 13.73 -15.88
CA GLN A 205 4.29 14.40 -16.31
C GLN A 205 3.14 13.44 -16.69
N PRO A 206 3.37 12.31 -17.35
CA PRO A 206 2.29 11.32 -17.56
C PRO A 206 1.70 10.78 -16.27
N ILE A 207 2.51 10.60 -15.22
CA ILE A 207 2.01 10.15 -13.91
C ILE A 207 1.13 11.25 -13.28
N ILE A 208 1.56 12.52 -13.36
CA ILE A 208 0.74 13.65 -12.90
C ILE A 208 -0.60 13.68 -13.64
N GLN A 209 -0.59 13.57 -14.97
CA GLN A 209 -1.82 13.56 -15.77
C GLN A 209 -2.75 12.38 -15.45
N GLN A 210 -2.20 11.24 -15.05
CA GLN A 210 -2.99 10.07 -14.68
C GLN A 210 -3.67 10.22 -13.31
N PHE A 211 -3.01 10.87 -12.35
CA PHE A 211 -3.44 10.89 -10.94
C PHE A 211 -3.82 12.27 -10.41
N VAL A 212 -3.77 13.31 -11.24
CA VAL A 212 -4.19 14.67 -10.85
C VAL A 212 -5.17 15.19 -11.89
N ALA A 213 -6.33 15.61 -11.46
CA ALA A 213 -7.39 16.14 -12.32
C ALA A 213 -6.97 17.45 -12.98
N ASP A 214 -7.42 17.65 -14.23
CA ASP A 214 -7.19 18.88 -14.97
C ASP A 214 -7.71 20.11 -14.20
N GLY A 215 -7.00 21.22 -14.31
CA GLY A 215 -7.34 22.46 -13.59
C GLY A 215 -6.87 22.52 -12.15
N SER A 216 -6.31 21.42 -11.60
CA SER A 216 -5.74 21.41 -10.26
C SER A 216 -4.52 22.33 -10.14
N ARG A 217 -4.25 22.78 -8.92
CA ARG A 217 -3.03 23.53 -8.58
C ARG A 217 -1.93 22.57 -8.19
N VAL A 218 -0.85 22.52 -8.97
CA VAL A 218 0.31 21.67 -8.71
C VAL A 218 1.45 22.52 -8.15
N ILE A 219 1.96 22.12 -6.97
CA ILE A 219 3.09 22.79 -6.29
C ILE A 219 4.29 21.85 -6.38
N THR A 220 5.44 22.36 -6.87
CA THR A 220 6.67 21.59 -7.04
C THR A 220 7.89 22.36 -6.56
N ASP A 221 9.05 21.70 -6.48
CA ASP A 221 10.34 22.36 -6.42
C ASP A 221 10.79 22.87 -7.81
N GLU A 222 12.02 23.35 -7.90
CA GLU A 222 12.63 23.93 -9.11
C GLU A 222 13.10 22.88 -10.14
N LEU A 223 12.74 21.59 -10.01
CA LEU A 223 13.19 20.56 -10.96
C LEU A 223 12.63 20.83 -12.37
N SER A 224 13.52 20.85 -13.35
CA SER A 224 13.17 21.12 -14.77
C SER A 224 12.16 20.12 -15.37
N ALA A 225 12.01 18.94 -14.78
CA ALA A 225 10.99 17.95 -15.17
C ALA A 225 9.55 18.48 -15.08
N TYR A 226 9.31 19.47 -14.24
CA TYR A 226 7.99 20.10 -14.05
C TYR A 226 7.71 21.26 -15.01
N ASN A 227 8.69 21.67 -15.80
CA ASN A 227 8.51 22.74 -16.77
C ASN A 227 7.44 22.38 -17.81
N GLY A 228 6.46 23.26 -17.99
CA GLY A 228 5.37 23.09 -18.96
C GLY A 228 4.12 22.41 -18.38
N LEU A 229 4.01 22.23 -17.05
CA LEU A 229 2.76 21.77 -16.42
C LEU A 229 1.61 22.74 -16.66
N ALA A 230 1.88 24.04 -16.77
CA ALA A 230 0.86 25.02 -17.13
C ALA A 230 0.29 24.79 -18.53
N ASP A 231 1.09 24.34 -19.47
CA ASP A 231 0.66 24.01 -20.85
C ASP A 231 -0.23 22.75 -20.89
N LEU A 232 -0.16 21.93 -19.83
CA LEU A 232 -1.01 20.74 -19.64
C LEU A 232 -2.31 21.03 -18.87
N GLY A 233 -2.61 22.30 -18.60
CA GLY A 233 -3.87 22.72 -17.95
C GLY A 233 -3.82 22.86 -16.43
N TYR A 234 -2.64 22.76 -15.80
CA TYR A 234 -2.48 22.92 -14.35
C TYR A 234 -2.12 24.33 -13.95
N THR A 235 -2.58 24.77 -12.78
CA THR A 235 -2.05 25.99 -12.14
C THR A 235 -0.75 25.61 -11.44
N HIS A 236 0.40 25.88 -12.09
CA HIS A 236 1.70 25.50 -11.56
C HIS A 236 2.34 26.56 -10.68
N ALA A 237 2.69 26.22 -9.45
CA ALA A 237 3.42 27.05 -8.50
C ALA A 237 4.75 26.36 -8.11
N VAL A 238 5.84 27.11 -8.11
CA VAL A 238 7.20 26.59 -7.85
C VAL A 238 7.75 27.23 -6.58
N ILE A 239 8.39 26.39 -5.73
CA ILE A 239 9.13 26.84 -4.55
C ILE A 239 10.61 26.81 -4.85
N ALA A 240 11.28 27.93 -4.60
CA ALA A 240 12.71 28.07 -4.77
C ALA A 240 13.47 27.69 -3.49
N HIS A 241 13.67 26.38 -3.26
CA HIS A 241 14.47 25.91 -2.13
C HIS A 241 15.94 26.40 -2.18
N GLY A 242 16.46 26.70 -3.36
CA GLY A 242 17.79 27.29 -3.54
C GLY A 242 17.96 28.69 -2.97
N ALA A 243 16.85 29.41 -2.74
CA ALA A 243 16.81 30.74 -2.15
C ALA A 243 16.45 30.73 -0.64
N GLU A 244 16.52 29.56 0.02
CA GLU A 244 16.08 29.36 1.42
C GLU A 244 14.57 29.69 1.65
N GLU A 245 13.76 29.75 0.60
CA GLU A 245 12.30 29.84 0.70
C GLU A 245 11.72 28.47 1.04
N TYR A 246 11.24 28.30 2.26
CA TYR A 246 10.54 27.09 2.72
C TYR A 246 9.02 27.18 2.58
N ALA A 247 8.48 28.39 2.45
CA ALA A 247 7.08 28.67 2.17
C ALA A 247 6.91 30.09 1.66
N ASN A 248 6.04 30.25 0.65
CA ASN A 248 5.60 31.56 0.18
C ASN A 248 4.06 31.61 0.28
N GLY A 249 3.56 32.07 1.43
CA GLY A 249 2.15 31.99 1.75
C GLY A 249 1.65 30.55 1.88
N ASP A 250 0.74 30.15 0.98
CA ASP A 250 0.18 28.81 0.90
C ASP A 250 0.97 27.85 -0.06
N VAL A 251 2.03 28.34 -0.70
CA VAL A 251 2.93 27.59 -1.57
C VAL A 251 4.03 26.97 -0.72
N PHE A 252 3.98 25.66 -0.50
CA PHE A 252 4.97 24.87 0.23
C PHE A 252 4.85 23.38 -0.13
N THR A 253 5.89 22.57 0.14
CA THR A 253 5.93 21.11 -0.06
C THR A 253 6.14 20.35 1.26
N ASN A 254 5.90 21.00 2.39
CA ASN A 254 6.16 20.45 3.72
C ASN A 254 5.35 19.19 4.04
N SER A 255 4.15 19.05 3.44
CA SER A 255 3.28 17.91 3.72
C SER A 255 3.87 16.63 3.12
N ILE A 256 4.31 16.69 1.87
CA ILE A 256 4.93 15.52 1.22
C ILE A 256 6.31 15.21 1.81
N GLU A 257 7.08 16.21 2.23
CA GLU A 257 8.34 16.00 2.97
C GLU A 257 8.07 15.28 4.30
N GLY A 258 6.98 15.62 4.99
CA GLY A 258 6.51 14.92 6.19
C GLY A 258 6.24 13.43 5.92
N PHE A 259 5.62 13.11 4.78
CA PHE A 259 5.42 11.72 4.34
C PHE A 259 6.75 11.00 4.08
N TRP A 260 7.69 11.63 3.36
CA TRP A 260 9.01 11.05 3.13
C TRP A 260 9.78 10.79 4.43
N SER A 261 9.68 11.70 5.38
CA SER A 261 10.25 11.51 6.71
C SER A 261 9.64 10.30 7.43
N HIS A 262 8.31 10.12 7.32
CA HIS A 262 7.62 8.94 7.85
C HIS A 262 8.08 7.66 7.16
N PHE A 263 8.12 7.63 5.83
CA PHE A 263 8.56 6.49 5.04
C PHE A 263 10.02 6.09 5.35
N ARG A 264 10.94 7.06 5.41
CA ARG A 264 12.34 6.79 5.79
C ARG A 264 12.45 6.18 7.20
N ARG A 265 11.67 6.67 8.17
CA ARG A 265 11.63 6.08 9.52
C ARG A 265 11.06 4.66 9.53
N MET A 266 10.11 4.36 8.66
CA MET A 266 9.56 3.01 8.49
C MET A 266 10.64 2.06 7.94
N ILE A 267 11.35 2.45 6.88
CA ILE A 267 12.43 1.64 6.31
C ILE A 267 13.54 1.43 7.33
N VAL A 268 14.10 2.49 7.89
CA VAL A 268 15.26 2.37 8.82
C VAL A 268 14.90 1.68 10.13
N GLY A 269 13.69 1.92 10.65
CA GLY A 269 13.29 1.43 11.97
C GLY A 269 12.72 0.02 12.00
N CYS A 270 12.09 -0.43 10.89
CA CYS A 270 11.43 -1.74 10.87
C CYS A 270 12.04 -2.72 9.86
N TYR A 271 12.44 -2.24 8.69
CA TYR A 271 12.85 -3.11 7.58
C TYR A 271 14.36 -3.10 7.36
N HIS A 272 15.06 -2.07 7.86
CA HIS A 272 16.49 -1.81 7.77
C HIS A 272 16.98 -1.59 6.34
N ASP A 273 16.68 -2.51 5.43
CA ASP A 273 16.98 -2.45 4.01
C ASP A 273 15.86 -3.09 3.19
N VAL A 274 15.64 -2.56 1.99
CA VAL A 274 14.63 -3.04 1.05
C VAL A 274 15.26 -3.07 -0.33
N SER A 275 15.19 -4.21 -1.01
CA SER A 275 15.67 -4.32 -2.39
C SER A 275 14.79 -3.51 -3.34
N ASP A 276 15.38 -3.00 -4.41
CA ASP A 276 14.70 -2.18 -5.41
C ASP A 276 13.49 -2.92 -6.03
N GLU A 277 13.61 -4.24 -6.22
CA GLU A 277 12.55 -5.11 -6.75
C GLU A 277 11.26 -5.11 -5.90
N HIS A 278 11.39 -4.88 -4.60
CA HIS A 278 10.26 -4.89 -3.67
C HIS A 278 9.89 -3.49 -3.16
N LEU A 279 10.62 -2.46 -3.55
CA LEU A 279 10.48 -1.11 -2.99
C LEU A 279 9.04 -0.59 -3.14
N GLN A 280 8.40 -0.79 -4.30
CA GLN A 280 7.02 -0.34 -4.54
C GLN A 280 6.04 -0.91 -3.49
N GLN A 281 6.17 -2.18 -3.12
CA GLN A 281 5.28 -2.80 -2.13
C GLN A 281 5.39 -2.16 -0.74
N TYR A 282 6.59 -1.70 -0.37
CA TYR A 282 6.79 -0.97 0.90
C TYR A 282 6.30 0.48 0.82
N ILE A 283 6.37 1.07 -0.36
CA ILE A 283 5.76 2.39 -0.63
C ILE A 283 4.23 2.27 -0.53
N ASP A 284 3.63 1.27 -1.16
CA ASP A 284 2.19 1.01 -1.09
C ASP A 284 1.71 0.83 0.36
N GLU A 285 2.48 0.12 1.19
CA GLU A 285 2.21 0.02 2.62
C GLU A 285 2.30 1.38 3.32
N ALA A 286 3.30 2.20 3.00
CA ALA A 286 3.45 3.53 3.60
C ALA A 286 2.32 4.48 3.19
N VAL A 287 1.96 4.47 1.92
CA VAL A 287 0.81 5.21 1.35
C VAL A 287 -0.49 4.79 2.04
N TYR A 288 -0.76 3.48 2.12
CA TYR A 288 -1.94 2.98 2.82
C TYR A 288 -2.00 3.46 4.28
N ARG A 289 -0.88 3.39 5.01
CA ARG A 289 -0.81 3.86 6.41
C ARG A 289 -1.07 5.35 6.53
N TRP A 290 -0.52 6.15 5.62
CA TRP A 290 -0.73 7.58 5.62
C TRP A 290 -2.19 7.93 5.31
N ASN A 291 -2.74 7.35 4.26
CA ASN A 291 -4.10 7.64 3.81
C ASN A 291 -5.18 7.14 4.80
N THR A 292 -4.87 6.09 5.58
CA THR A 292 -5.78 5.55 6.61
C THR A 292 -5.45 5.98 8.04
N ARG A 293 -4.57 6.98 8.24
CA ARG A 293 -4.07 7.35 9.59
C ARG A 293 -5.14 7.85 10.55
N LYS A 294 -6.28 8.31 10.04
CA LYS A 294 -7.44 8.74 10.84
C LYS A 294 -8.39 7.58 11.20
N MET A 295 -8.24 6.43 10.57
CA MET A 295 -8.99 5.21 10.93
C MET A 295 -8.44 4.61 12.23
N SER A 296 -9.31 4.00 13.03
CA SER A 296 -8.92 3.13 14.14
C SER A 296 -8.22 1.86 13.63
N GLU A 297 -7.53 1.13 14.52
CA GLU A 297 -6.86 -0.12 14.16
C GLU A 297 -7.85 -1.18 13.65
N SER A 298 -9.01 -1.28 14.28
CA SER A 298 -10.06 -2.20 13.88
C SER A 298 -10.71 -1.84 12.54
N GLU A 299 -10.89 -0.55 12.25
CA GLU A 299 -11.35 -0.09 10.94
C GLU A 299 -10.35 -0.41 9.84
N ARG A 300 -9.04 -0.19 10.09
CA ARG A 300 -7.98 -0.59 9.13
C ARG A 300 -7.93 -2.09 8.92
N PHE A 301 -8.07 -2.88 9.99
CA PHE A 301 -8.13 -4.34 9.88
C PHE A 301 -9.33 -4.79 9.05
N ALA A 302 -10.52 -4.23 9.30
CA ALA A 302 -11.73 -4.53 8.54
C ALA A 302 -11.54 -4.20 7.04
N HIS A 303 -11.07 -3.01 6.73
CA HIS A 303 -10.79 -2.58 5.35
C HIS A 303 -9.77 -3.49 4.64
N MET A 304 -8.71 -3.90 5.37
CA MET A 304 -7.72 -4.84 4.83
C MET A 304 -8.32 -6.21 4.56
N PHE A 305 -9.17 -6.68 5.47
CA PHE A 305 -9.86 -7.96 5.33
C PHE A 305 -10.76 -7.97 4.09
N GLU A 306 -11.56 -6.93 3.88
CA GLU A 306 -12.42 -6.78 2.70
C GLU A 306 -11.60 -6.86 1.40
N LYS A 307 -10.47 -6.16 1.33
CA LYS A 307 -9.57 -6.24 0.17
C LYS A 307 -8.96 -7.63 -0.02
N SER A 308 -8.72 -8.40 1.05
CA SER A 308 -8.07 -9.71 1.00
C SER A 308 -8.90 -10.79 0.30
N ILE A 309 -10.21 -10.61 0.20
CA ILE A 309 -11.14 -11.58 -0.40
C ILE A 309 -11.43 -11.34 -1.88
N GLY A 310 -10.95 -10.23 -2.45
CA GLY A 310 -11.16 -9.85 -3.86
C GLY A 310 -9.93 -9.94 -4.77
N LEU A 311 -8.74 -10.24 -4.25
CA LEU A 311 -7.48 -10.12 -4.98
C LEU A 311 -6.83 -11.48 -5.26
N VAL A 312 -6.65 -11.78 -6.57
CA VAL A 312 -5.81 -12.89 -7.05
C VAL A 312 -4.54 -12.31 -7.64
N ARG A 313 -3.41 -12.39 -6.90
CA ARG A 313 -2.10 -12.21 -7.54
C ARG A 313 -1.24 -13.45 -7.29
N LYS A 314 -0.63 -13.96 -8.36
CA LYS A 314 0.23 -15.15 -8.30
C LYS A 314 1.57 -14.80 -7.65
N TRP A 315 2.21 -15.78 -7.02
CA TRP A 315 3.55 -15.63 -6.46
C TRP A 315 4.60 -15.15 -7.48
N SER A 316 4.47 -15.56 -8.73
CA SER A 316 5.32 -15.08 -9.83
C SER A 316 5.28 -13.56 -9.99
N GLU A 317 4.12 -12.93 -9.75
CA GLU A 317 3.93 -11.47 -9.84
C GLU A 317 4.54 -10.73 -8.64
N ILE A 318 4.68 -11.41 -7.49
CA ILE A 318 5.35 -10.87 -6.31
C ILE A 318 6.88 -10.89 -6.49
N ARG A 319 7.41 -11.94 -7.16
CA ARG A 319 8.83 -12.17 -7.33
C ARG A 319 9.45 -11.31 -8.44
N ILE A 320 8.69 -11.00 -9.45
CA ILE A 320 9.05 -10.03 -10.49
C ILE A 320 8.45 -8.73 -9.97
N GLY A 321 9.23 -7.92 -9.24
CA GLY A 321 8.77 -6.60 -8.83
C GLY A 321 8.01 -5.99 -10.00
N LEU A 322 6.72 -5.70 -9.81
CA LEU A 322 5.91 -5.07 -10.83
C LEU A 322 6.59 -3.74 -11.17
N MET A 323 7.48 -3.75 -12.15
CA MET A 323 7.68 -2.57 -12.96
C MET A 323 6.32 -2.32 -13.58
N ALA A 324 5.64 -1.31 -13.07
CA ALA A 324 4.38 -0.84 -13.61
C ALA A 324 4.57 -0.61 -15.10
N ALA A 325 3.69 -1.21 -15.85
CA ALA A 325 3.50 -0.82 -17.24
C ALA A 325 2.91 0.58 -17.27
#